data_acc42b82643a7e359b6dfe6b7836b95a
#
_entry.id   acc42b82643a7e359b6dfe6b7836b95a
#
_cell.length_a   1.000
_cell.length_b   1.000
_cell.length_c   1.000
_cell.angle_alpha   90.00
_cell.angle_beta   90.00
_cell.angle_gamma   90.00
#
_symmetry.space_group_name_H-M   'P 1'
#
loop_
_entity.id
_entity.type
_entity.pdbx_description
1 polymer ?
#
loop_
_entity_poly.entity_id
_entity_poly.type
_entity_poly.pdbx_seq_one_letter_code
_entity_poly.pdbx_strand_id
1 'polypeptide(L)'
;LVNENKPVAFVVCNLNSPTEGKPALFEFDEIVTLFHEFGHALHHVLTKVPYPSAAGIAGVPWDGVELPSQYMEFFCYEKEVVGLLSEHWQTGESLPDELYEKVIDSKNYQSAMQMLRQCEFSLWDLRTHMSSEDTYKVLEEVRSKTALIPIVGENRFLNTFGHIFSGGYAAGYFSYKWAEVLAADAYYYVQAKGGIGSDASRSFM
;
A
#
# COMPACT_ATOMS: atom_id res chain seq x y z
N LEU A 1 -22.00 -14.18 23.84
CA LEU A 1 -21.00 -15.25 23.92
C LEU A 1 -19.77 -14.79 23.16
N VAL A 2 -18.76 -14.32 23.91
CA VAL A 2 -17.45 -14.03 23.36
C VAL A 2 -16.85 -15.37 22.93
N ASN A 3 -16.74 -15.58 21.64
CA ASN A 3 -16.08 -16.76 21.10
C ASN A 3 -14.57 -16.65 21.44
N GLU A 4 -14.00 -17.72 21.97
CA GLU A 4 -12.54 -17.86 22.17
C GLU A 4 -11.77 -18.03 20.84
N ASN A 5 -12.36 -17.68 19.73
CA ASN A 5 -11.75 -17.79 18.41
C ASN A 5 -10.63 -16.74 18.27
N LYS A 6 -9.43 -17.24 18.07
CA LYS A 6 -8.29 -16.38 17.72
C LYS A 6 -8.49 -15.83 16.31
N PRO A 7 -8.09 -14.59 16.04
CA PRO A 7 -8.14 -14.05 14.69
C PRO A 7 -7.21 -14.83 13.76
N VAL A 8 -7.63 -15.00 12.53
CA VAL A 8 -6.87 -15.67 11.47
C VAL A 8 -6.85 -14.76 10.25
N ALA A 9 -5.69 -14.55 9.67
CA ALA A 9 -5.52 -13.82 8.44
C ALA A 9 -4.79 -14.68 7.40
N PHE A 10 -5.14 -14.48 6.13
CA PHE A 10 -4.41 -15.03 4.98
C PHE A 10 -3.81 -13.88 4.20
N VAL A 11 -2.52 -13.95 3.92
CA VAL A 11 -1.83 -13.00 3.04
C VAL A 11 -1.68 -13.64 1.67
N VAL A 12 -2.21 -12.98 0.66
CA VAL A 12 -2.17 -13.44 -0.74
C VAL A 12 -1.59 -12.32 -1.60
N CYS A 13 -0.46 -12.61 -2.26
CA CYS A 13 0.22 -11.66 -3.13
C CYS A 13 0.46 -12.28 -4.51
N ASN A 14 0.51 -11.44 -5.54
CA ASN A 14 0.88 -11.83 -6.90
C ASN A 14 2.39 -11.58 -7.09
N LEU A 15 3.22 -12.45 -6.53
CA LEU A 15 4.67 -12.34 -6.59
C LEU A 15 5.24 -13.14 -7.78
N ASN A 16 6.41 -12.72 -8.26
CA ASN A 16 7.11 -13.40 -9.34
C ASN A 16 7.41 -14.87 -8.97
N SER A 17 7.06 -15.76 -9.88
CA SER A 17 7.35 -17.19 -9.72
C SER A 17 8.82 -17.51 -9.99
N PRO A 18 9.37 -18.59 -9.41
CA PRO A 18 10.71 -19.06 -9.78
C PRO A 18 10.77 -19.42 -11.26
N THR A 19 11.91 -19.17 -11.88
CA THR A 19 12.18 -19.56 -13.26
C THR A 19 13.16 -20.72 -13.29
N GLU A 20 13.27 -21.42 -14.43
CA GLU A 20 14.18 -22.58 -14.55
C GLU A 20 15.61 -22.21 -14.14
N GLY A 21 16.15 -22.90 -13.15
CA GLY A 21 17.51 -22.70 -12.63
C GLY A 21 17.70 -21.48 -11.71
N LYS A 22 16.63 -20.75 -11.38
CA LYS A 22 16.69 -19.60 -10.46
C LYS A 22 15.55 -19.64 -9.43
N PRO A 23 15.78 -19.24 -8.16
CA PRO A 23 14.71 -19.05 -7.19
C PRO A 23 13.77 -17.91 -7.63
N ALA A 24 12.65 -17.76 -6.94
CA ALA A 24 11.83 -16.56 -7.08
C ALA A 24 12.66 -15.35 -6.63
N LEU A 25 12.85 -14.40 -7.55
CA LEU A 25 13.52 -13.13 -7.28
C LEU A 25 12.48 -12.03 -7.35
N PHE A 26 12.27 -11.37 -6.23
CA PHE A 26 11.28 -10.32 -6.13
C PHE A 26 11.85 -8.96 -6.50
N GLU A 27 11.05 -8.19 -7.23
CA GLU A 27 11.32 -6.78 -7.42
C GLU A 27 11.06 -6.01 -6.11
N PHE A 28 11.64 -4.82 -5.98
CA PHE A 28 11.49 -4.04 -4.75
C PHE A 28 10.01 -3.71 -4.45
N ASP A 29 9.24 -3.37 -5.48
CA ASP A 29 7.81 -3.08 -5.33
C ASP A 29 7.00 -4.30 -4.87
N GLU A 30 7.43 -5.51 -5.22
CA GLU A 30 6.79 -6.74 -4.72
C GLU A 30 7.04 -6.93 -3.23
N ILE A 31 8.22 -6.54 -2.73
CA ILE A 31 8.52 -6.55 -1.29
C ILE A 31 7.67 -5.50 -0.56
N VAL A 32 7.55 -4.29 -1.13
CA VAL A 32 6.67 -3.25 -0.58
C VAL A 32 5.22 -3.76 -0.50
N THR A 33 4.73 -4.41 -1.56
CA THR A 33 3.39 -5.02 -1.58
C THR A 33 3.24 -6.10 -0.50
N LEU A 34 4.24 -6.96 -0.33
CA LEU A 34 4.21 -7.99 0.72
C LEU A 34 4.11 -7.37 2.12
N PHE A 35 4.87 -6.33 2.39
CA PHE A 35 4.80 -5.60 3.67
C PHE A 35 3.46 -4.90 3.86
N HIS A 36 2.91 -4.33 2.80
CA HIS A 36 1.58 -3.73 2.79
C HIS A 36 0.51 -4.76 3.22
N GLU A 37 0.42 -5.87 2.52
CA GLU A 37 -0.56 -6.93 2.82
C GLU A 37 -0.34 -7.54 4.21
N PHE A 38 0.93 -7.66 4.63
CA PHE A 38 1.25 -8.10 5.98
C PHE A 38 0.83 -7.08 7.04
N GLY A 39 0.85 -5.79 6.74
CA GLY A 39 0.31 -4.73 7.60
C GLY A 39 -1.18 -4.91 7.90
N HIS A 40 -1.97 -5.24 6.88
CA HIS A 40 -3.38 -5.59 7.07
C HIS A 40 -3.54 -6.86 7.94
N ALA A 41 -2.73 -7.88 7.70
CA ALA A 41 -2.76 -9.10 8.48
C ALA A 41 -2.42 -8.83 9.95
N LEU A 42 -1.37 -8.06 10.24
CA LEU A 42 -0.99 -7.66 11.59
C LEU A 42 -2.11 -6.90 12.30
N HIS A 43 -2.70 -5.92 11.63
CA HIS A 43 -3.84 -5.17 12.17
C HIS A 43 -4.99 -6.10 12.58
N HIS A 44 -5.29 -7.10 11.75
CA HIS A 44 -6.34 -8.06 12.04
C HIS A 44 -5.98 -9.00 13.21
N VAL A 45 -4.78 -9.60 13.21
CA VAL A 45 -4.41 -10.61 14.21
C VAL A 45 -4.03 -10.03 15.57
N LEU A 46 -3.60 -8.76 15.63
CA LEU A 46 -3.26 -8.07 16.88
C LEU A 46 -4.47 -7.40 17.56
N THR A 47 -5.67 -7.56 17.02
CA THR A 47 -6.87 -6.95 17.61
C THR A 47 -7.05 -7.34 19.05
N LYS A 48 -7.41 -6.35 19.88
CA LYS A 48 -7.78 -6.53 21.30
C LYS A 48 -9.31 -6.45 21.49
N VAL A 49 -10.05 -6.23 20.40
CA VAL A 49 -11.51 -6.10 20.42
C VAL A 49 -12.14 -7.50 20.39
N PRO A 50 -12.98 -7.87 21.39
CA PRO A 50 -13.54 -9.22 21.50
C PRO A 50 -14.75 -9.47 20.61
N TYR A 51 -15.17 -8.48 19.82
CA TYR A 51 -16.34 -8.55 18.95
C TYR A 51 -15.91 -8.63 17.48
N PRO A 52 -16.11 -9.76 16.78
CA PRO A 52 -15.61 -9.94 15.41
C PRO A 52 -16.07 -8.87 14.41
N SER A 53 -17.29 -8.37 14.55
CA SER A 53 -17.85 -7.30 13.69
C SER A 53 -17.23 -5.91 13.90
N ALA A 54 -16.46 -5.74 14.97
CA ALA A 54 -15.78 -4.49 15.30
C ALA A 54 -14.27 -4.68 15.50
N ALA A 55 -13.74 -5.85 15.13
CA ALA A 55 -12.33 -6.23 15.33
C ALA A 55 -11.54 -6.13 14.03
N GLY A 56 -10.29 -5.72 14.12
CA GLY A 56 -9.39 -5.63 12.99
C GLY A 56 -9.98 -4.79 11.86
N ILE A 57 -9.87 -5.24 10.64
CA ILE A 57 -10.35 -4.53 9.43
C ILE A 57 -11.85 -4.24 9.49
N ALA A 58 -12.66 -5.11 10.08
CA ALA A 58 -14.11 -4.93 10.16
C ALA A 58 -14.53 -3.73 11.04
N GLY A 59 -13.69 -3.28 11.95
CA GLY A 59 -13.99 -2.21 12.89
C GLY A 59 -13.48 -0.82 12.49
N VAL A 60 -12.77 -0.72 11.37
CA VAL A 60 -12.09 0.52 10.97
C VAL A 60 -12.89 1.27 9.90
N PRO A 61 -13.05 2.60 10.04
CA PRO A 61 -13.54 3.43 8.95
C PRO A 61 -12.68 3.24 7.69
N TRP A 62 -13.34 3.25 6.53
CA TRP A 62 -12.68 2.90 5.27
C TRP A 62 -11.54 3.85 4.87
N ASP A 63 -11.61 5.10 5.29
CA ASP A 63 -10.55 6.10 5.11
C ASP A 63 -9.30 5.88 5.98
N GLY A 64 -9.38 5.00 7.00
CA GLY A 64 -8.26 4.61 7.85
C GLY A 64 -7.75 3.19 7.62
N VAL A 65 -8.39 2.41 6.76
CA VAL A 65 -8.09 0.97 6.61
C VAL A 65 -6.67 0.70 6.10
N GLU A 66 -6.11 1.61 5.30
CA GLU A 66 -4.76 1.51 4.72
C GLU A 66 -3.65 2.02 5.66
N LEU A 67 -3.98 2.57 6.83
CA LEU A 67 -2.96 3.09 7.74
C LEU A 67 -1.94 2.01 8.16
N PRO A 68 -2.36 0.82 8.64
CA PRO A 68 -1.40 -0.21 9.07
C PRO A 68 -0.59 -0.79 7.91
N SER A 69 -1.19 -0.96 6.75
CA SER A 69 -0.51 -1.48 5.56
C SER A 69 0.54 -0.50 5.05
N GLN A 70 0.19 0.76 4.86
CA GLN A 70 1.11 1.81 4.41
C GLN A 70 2.19 2.13 5.46
N TYR A 71 1.88 2.01 6.75
CA TYR A 71 2.88 2.13 7.80
C TYR A 71 3.98 1.07 7.66
N MET A 72 3.62 -0.17 7.34
CA MET A 72 4.60 -1.24 7.12
C MET A 72 5.48 -1.02 5.89
N GLU A 73 4.99 -0.36 4.85
CA GLU A 73 5.77 -0.03 3.64
C GLU A 73 7.02 0.82 3.95
N PHE A 74 6.94 1.72 4.94
CA PHE A 74 8.08 2.56 5.31
C PHE A 74 9.31 1.75 5.73
N PHE A 75 9.10 0.60 6.38
CA PHE A 75 10.20 -0.25 6.85
C PHE A 75 10.96 -0.92 5.70
N CYS A 76 10.37 -1.08 4.52
CA CYS A 76 11.06 -1.60 3.34
C CYS A 76 12.24 -0.72 2.90
N TYR A 77 12.26 0.54 3.31
CA TYR A 77 13.32 1.50 2.98
C TYR A 77 14.36 1.65 4.09
N GLU A 78 14.20 0.96 5.21
CA GLU A 78 15.20 0.96 6.28
C GLU A 78 16.41 0.09 5.92
N LYS A 79 17.61 0.63 6.07
CA LYS A 79 18.85 -0.09 5.68
C LYS A 79 18.98 -1.43 6.38
N GLU A 80 18.64 -1.49 7.66
CA GLU A 80 18.67 -2.74 8.43
C GLU A 80 17.70 -3.78 7.88
N VAL A 81 16.49 -3.36 7.51
CA VAL A 81 15.45 -4.24 6.96
C VAL A 81 15.85 -4.73 5.58
N VAL A 82 16.31 -3.83 4.71
CA VAL A 82 16.81 -4.21 3.37
C VAL A 82 17.97 -5.21 3.50
N GLY A 83 18.90 -5.00 4.43
CA GLY A 83 20.02 -5.90 4.67
C GLY A 83 19.61 -7.28 5.17
N LEU A 84 18.46 -7.40 5.85
CA LEU A 84 17.91 -8.70 6.29
C LEU A 84 17.16 -9.43 5.17
N LEU A 85 16.61 -8.69 4.20
CA LEU A 85 15.74 -9.24 3.15
C LEU A 85 16.47 -9.54 1.86
N SER A 86 17.66 -8.95 1.64
CA SER A 86 18.34 -8.99 0.36
C SER A 86 19.72 -9.65 0.46
N GLU A 87 19.98 -10.57 -0.46
CA GLU A 87 21.30 -11.17 -0.68
C GLU A 87 21.46 -11.55 -2.16
N HIS A 88 22.67 -11.63 -2.62
CA HIS A 88 22.95 -12.13 -3.96
C HIS A 88 22.62 -13.61 -4.04
N TRP A 89 21.67 -13.98 -4.87
CA TRP A 89 21.06 -15.32 -4.88
C TRP A 89 22.02 -16.51 -5.12
N GLN A 90 23.21 -16.26 -5.68
CA GLN A 90 24.23 -17.30 -5.90
C GLN A 90 25.34 -17.24 -4.87
N THR A 91 25.78 -16.04 -4.46
CA THR A 91 26.96 -15.87 -3.60
C THR A 91 26.61 -15.64 -2.14
N GLY A 92 25.38 -15.23 -1.83
CA GLY A 92 24.95 -14.83 -0.48
C GLY A 92 25.55 -13.50 -0.02
N GLU A 93 26.17 -12.74 -0.92
CA GLU A 93 26.72 -11.43 -0.59
C GLU A 93 25.59 -10.43 -0.33
N SER A 94 25.78 -9.58 0.67
CA SER A 94 24.84 -8.52 1.00
C SER A 94 24.70 -7.50 -0.11
N LEU A 95 23.54 -6.82 -0.18
CA LEU A 95 23.33 -5.72 -1.13
C LEU A 95 24.37 -4.62 -0.92
N PRO A 96 25.13 -4.21 -1.96
CA PRO A 96 26.08 -3.10 -1.86
C PRO A 96 25.37 -1.78 -1.51
N ASP A 97 26.03 -0.96 -0.66
CA ASP A 97 25.52 0.34 -0.24
C ASP A 97 25.14 1.25 -1.43
N GLU A 98 25.93 1.21 -2.50
CA GLU A 98 25.64 2.00 -3.72
C GLU A 98 24.29 1.60 -4.36
N LEU A 99 23.93 0.33 -4.35
CA LEU A 99 22.65 -0.13 -4.87
C LEU A 99 21.51 0.21 -3.91
N TYR A 100 21.73 0.12 -2.61
CA TYR A 100 20.76 0.57 -1.61
C TYR A 100 20.43 2.06 -1.80
N GLU A 101 21.43 2.93 -1.91
CA GLU A 101 21.21 4.37 -2.14
C GLU A 101 20.40 4.63 -3.42
N LYS A 102 20.64 3.88 -4.49
CA LYS A 102 19.83 3.99 -5.72
C LYS A 102 18.37 3.60 -5.51
N VAL A 103 18.09 2.61 -4.66
CA VAL A 103 16.71 2.24 -4.29
C VAL A 103 16.05 3.40 -3.54
N ILE A 104 16.74 3.99 -2.57
CA ILE A 104 16.24 5.14 -1.81
C ILE A 104 15.98 6.35 -2.71
N ASP A 105 16.90 6.67 -3.61
CA ASP A 105 16.73 7.77 -4.56
C ASP A 105 15.56 7.55 -5.51
N SER A 106 15.32 6.29 -5.92
CA SER A 106 14.22 5.95 -6.83
C SER A 106 12.83 6.19 -6.22
N LYS A 107 12.70 6.14 -4.89
CA LYS A 107 11.44 6.36 -4.17
C LYS A 107 10.75 7.67 -4.57
N ASN A 108 11.53 8.72 -4.76
CA ASN A 108 11.02 10.05 -5.07
C ASN A 108 11.03 10.36 -6.58
N TYR A 109 11.52 9.44 -7.40
CA TYR A 109 11.57 9.65 -8.85
C TYR A 109 10.16 9.77 -9.42
N GLN A 110 9.88 10.91 -10.02
CA GLN A 110 8.57 11.25 -10.59
C GLN A 110 7.36 11.10 -9.63
N SER A 111 7.58 11.20 -8.33
CA SER A 111 6.52 11.06 -7.31
C SER A 111 5.34 12.03 -7.54
N ALA A 112 5.58 13.22 -8.08
CA ALA A 112 4.52 14.16 -8.44
C ALA A 112 3.60 13.63 -9.55
N MET A 113 4.13 12.88 -10.53
CA MET A 113 3.31 12.24 -11.56
C MET A 113 2.46 11.12 -10.98
N GLN A 114 3.03 10.34 -10.05
CA GLN A 114 2.29 9.31 -9.33
C GLN A 114 1.17 9.94 -8.48
N MET A 115 1.44 11.07 -7.80
CA MET A 115 0.42 11.79 -7.04
C MET A 115 -0.71 12.28 -7.94
N LEU A 116 -0.41 12.87 -9.10
CA LEU A 116 -1.43 13.29 -10.07
C LEU A 116 -2.28 12.11 -10.55
N ARG A 117 -1.66 10.94 -10.72
CA ARG A 117 -2.39 9.72 -11.06
C ARG A 117 -3.35 9.27 -9.94
N GLN A 118 -2.93 9.35 -8.68
CA GLN A 118 -3.79 9.06 -7.55
C GLN A 118 -4.93 10.09 -7.40
N CYS A 119 -4.65 11.36 -7.69
CA CYS A 119 -5.68 12.40 -7.76
C CYS A 119 -6.70 12.13 -8.89
N GLU A 120 -6.24 11.65 -10.06
CA GLU A 120 -7.13 11.24 -11.15
C GLU A 120 -8.11 10.17 -10.69
N PHE A 121 -7.62 9.11 -10.06
CA PHE A 121 -8.45 8.01 -9.57
C PHE A 121 -9.45 8.49 -8.52
N SER A 122 -9.00 9.26 -7.55
CA SER A 122 -9.84 9.77 -6.45
C SER A 122 -10.93 10.73 -6.95
N LEU A 123 -10.59 11.65 -7.85
CA LEU A 123 -11.56 12.59 -8.43
C LEU A 123 -12.57 11.89 -9.32
N TRP A 124 -12.12 10.94 -10.13
CA TRP A 124 -12.99 10.17 -10.99
C TRP A 124 -13.94 9.30 -10.16
N ASP A 125 -13.44 8.62 -9.12
CA ASP A 125 -14.24 7.83 -8.19
C ASP A 125 -15.34 8.68 -7.55
N LEU A 126 -14.97 9.75 -6.88
CA LEU A 126 -15.92 10.64 -6.20
C LEU A 126 -16.97 11.17 -7.17
N ARG A 127 -16.58 11.71 -8.32
CA ARG A 127 -17.52 12.26 -9.30
C ARG A 127 -18.45 11.21 -9.88
N THR A 128 -17.94 10.02 -10.18
CA THR A 128 -18.75 8.92 -10.72
C THR A 128 -19.82 8.46 -9.73
N HIS A 129 -19.52 8.46 -8.43
CA HIS A 129 -20.47 8.04 -7.40
C HIS A 129 -21.37 9.17 -6.86
N MET A 130 -21.04 10.42 -7.14
CA MET A 130 -21.83 11.58 -6.73
C MET A 130 -22.85 12.04 -7.78
N SER A 131 -22.74 11.59 -9.02
CA SER A 131 -23.59 12.06 -10.11
C SER A 131 -24.07 10.90 -10.99
N SER A 132 -25.04 11.18 -11.85
CA SER A 132 -25.50 10.26 -12.90
C SER A 132 -24.87 10.55 -14.26
N GLU A 133 -23.75 11.28 -14.30
CA GLU A 133 -23.02 11.57 -15.50
C GLU A 133 -22.40 10.30 -16.11
N ASP A 134 -22.15 10.33 -17.41
CA ASP A 134 -21.44 9.25 -18.10
C ASP A 134 -20.00 9.11 -17.55
N THR A 135 -19.67 7.94 -17.04
CA THR A 135 -18.40 7.64 -16.36
C THR A 135 -17.20 7.88 -17.25
N TYR A 136 -17.31 7.63 -18.56
CA TYR A 136 -16.23 7.92 -19.52
C TYR A 136 -16.01 9.42 -19.67
N LYS A 137 -17.11 10.19 -19.78
CA LYS A 137 -17.04 11.65 -19.86
C LYS A 137 -16.41 12.24 -18.61
N VAL A 138 -16.81 11.76 -17.43
CA VAL A 138 -16.20 12.18 -16.14
C VAL A 138 -14.70 11.92 -16.15
N LEU A 139 -14.27 10.74 -16.64
CA LEU A 139 -12.85 10.43 -16.70
C LEU A 139 -12.09 11.35 -17.66
N GLU A 140 -12.64 11.64 -18.83
CA GLU A 140 -12.02 12.58 -19.80
C GLU A 140 -11.83 13.97 -19.18
N GLU A 141 -12.85 14.49 -18.49
CA GLU A 141 -12.77 15.78 -17.82
C GLU A 141 -11.75 15.81 -16.67
N VAL A 142 -11.66 14.75 -15.88
CA VAL A 142 -10.65 14.62 -14.83
C VAL A 142 -9.25 14.58 -15.45
N ARG A 143 -9.06 13.75 -16.46
CA ARG A 143 -7.79 13.59 -17.18
C ARG A 143 -7.32 14.88 -17.85
N SER A 144 -8.22 15.69 -18.32
CA SER A 144 -7.85 17.01 -18.89
C SER A 144 -7.12 17.92 -17.89
N LYS A 145 -7.25 17.64 -16.60
CA LYS A 145 -6.61 18.40 -15.50
C LYS A 145 -5.43 17.68 -14.84
N THR A 146 -5.40 16.36 -14.91
CA THR A 146 -4.44 15.53 -14.16
C THR A 146 -3.45 14.80 -15.04
N ALA A 147 -3.81 14.46 -16.28
CA ALA A 147 -2.93 13.71 -17.16
C ALA A 147 -1.86 14.60 -17.80
N LEU A 148 -0.60 14.26 -17.59
CA LEU A 148 0.54 14.93 -18.22
C LEU A 148 0.95 14.29 -19.54
N ILE A 149 0.55 13.04 -19.75
CA ILE A 149 0.86 12.26 -20.95
C ILE A 149 -0.43 12.00 -21.72
N PRO A 150 -0.45 12.17 -23.04
CA PRO A 150 -1.61 11.88 -23.86
C PRO A 150 -2.08 10.44 -23.66
N ILE A 151 -3.39 10.26 -23.55
CA ILE A 151 -3.98 8.94 -23.35
C ILE A 151 -4.37 8.35 -24.69
N VAL A 152 -3.99 7.10 -24.89
CA VAL A 152 -4.32 6.34 -26.11
C VAL A 152 -5.83 6.05 -26.14
N GLY A 153 -6.47 6.25 -27.29
CA GLY A 153 -7.92 6.13 -27.45
C GLY A 153 -8.49 4.74 -27.16
N GLU A 154 -7.66 3.69 -27.28
CA GLU A 154 -8.03 2.30 -26.96
C GLU A 154 -7.92 1.96 -25.48
N ASN A 155 -7.55 2.91 -24.64
CA ASN A 155 -7.41 2.68 -23.20
C ASN A 155 -8.75 2.23 -22.59
N ARG A 156 -8.75 1.09 -21.92
CA ARG A 156 -9.91 0.45 -21.25
C ARG A 156 -9.77 0.43 -19.72
N PHE A 157 -9.04 1.37 -19.15
CA PHE A 157 -8.78 1.45 -17.72
C PHE A 157 -10.06 1.33 -16.88
N LEU A 158 -11.14 1.99 -17.27
CA LEU A 158 -12.43 1.91 -16.59
C LEU A 158 -12.93 0.48 -16.39
N ASN A 159 -12.71 -0.38 -17.37
CA ASN A 159 -13.19 -1.75 -17.35
C ASN A 159 -12.32 -2.70 -16.50
N THR A 160 -11.14 -2.25 -16.09
CA THR A 160 -10.17 -3.04 -15.33
C THR A 160 -9.95 -2.53 -13.91
N PHE A 161 -10.47 -1.35 -13.58
CA PHE A 161 -10.29 -0.74 -12.28
C PHE A 161 -11.28 -1.27 -11.25
N GLY A 162 -10.98 -2.44 -10.71
CA GLY A 162 -11.86 -3.14 -9.76
C GLY A 162 -12.06 -2.43 -8.42
N HIS A 163 -11.11 -1.63 -7.95
CA HIS A 163 -11.13 -1.01 -6.61
C HIS A 163 -12.46 -0.33 -6.27
N ILE A 164 -12.96 0.54 -7.16
CA ILE A 164 -14.15 1.35 -6.91
C ILE A 164 -15.47 0.70 -7.32
N PHE A 165 -15.44 -0.44 -8.02
CA PHE A 165 -16.65 -1.13 -8.47
C PHE A 165 -16.88 -2.46 -7.74
N SER A 166 -15.81 -3.20 -7.42
CA SER A 166 -15.90 -4.50 -6.75
C SER A 166 -15.01 -4.65 -5.51
N GLY A 167 -14.05 -3.76 -5.33
CA GLY A 167 -13.06 -3.81 -4.25
C GLY A 167 -13.48 -3.11 -2.96
N GLY A 168 -14.67 -2.49 -2.90
CA GLY A 168 -15.18 -1.81 -1.70
C GLY A 168 -14.79 -0.35 -1.57
N TYR A 169 -14.01 0.23 -2.50
CA TYR A 169 -13.54 1.61 -2.46
C TYR A 169 -14.45 2.62 -3.19
N ALA A 170 -15.71 2.28 -3.45
CA ALA A 170 -16.67 3.19 -4.08
C ALA A 170 -16.80 4.49 -3.27
N ALA A 171 -16.57 5.63 -3.91
CA ALA A 171 -16.47 6.96 -3.30
C ALA A 171 -15.43 7.05 -2.16
N GLY A 172 -14.49 6.12 -2.09
CA GLY A 172 -13.52 5.97 -1.01
C GLY A 172 -12.07 5.82 -1.45
N TYR A 173 -11.77 5.86 -2.75
CA TYR A 173 -10.42 5.65 -3.25
C TYR A 173 -9.39 6.68 -2.73
N PHE A 174 -9.84 7.89 -2.40
CA PHE A 174 -8.99 8.92 -1.78
C PHE A 174 -8.35 8.47 -0.47
N SER A 175 -8.91 7.44 0.18
CA SER A 175 -8.43 6.89 1.45
C SER A 175 -6.97 6.46 1.41
N TYR A 176 -6.47 5.98 0.26
CA TYR A 176 -5.05 5.65 0.09
C TYR A 176 -4.13 6.83 0.39
N LYS A 177 -4.47 8.02 -0.12
CA LYS A 177 -3.65 9.23 0.14
C LYS A 177 -3.94 9.85 1.50
N TRP A 178 -5.13 9.67 2.03
CA TRP A 178 -5.47 10.08 3.39
C TRP A 178 -4.72 9.25 4.43
N ALA A 179 -4.75 7.94 4.29
CA ALA A 179 -4.07 7.01 5.19
C ALA A 179 -2.53 7.14 5.11
N GLU A 180 -1.98 7.47 3.93
CA GLU A 180 -0.54 7.70 3.76
C GLU A 180 -0.03 8.85 4.65
N VAL A 181 -0.81 9.92 4.82
CA VAL A 181 -0.47 11.01 5.75
C VAL A 181 -0.41 10.50 7.18
N LEU A 182 -1.39 9.71 7.59
CA LEU A 182 -1.46 9.15 8.95
C LEU A 182 -0.33 8.13 9.19
N ALA A 183 -0.06 7.29 8.22
CA ALA A 183 1.03 6.31 8.27
C ALA A 183 2.40 6.98 8.37
N ALA A 184 2.62 8.05 7.59
CA ALA A 184 3.84 8.84 7.66
C ALA A 184 4.00 9.52 9.02
N ASP A 185 2.95 10.12 9.57
CA ASP A 185 2.98 10.76 10.88
C ASP A 185 3.35 9.75 11.98
N ALA A 186 2.70 8.58 11.97
CA ALA A 186 3.00 7.50 12.90
C ALA A 186 4.45 7.00 12.76
N TYR A 187 4.92 6.78 11.54
CA TYR A 187 6.28 6.31 11.27
C TYR A 187 7.32 7.31 11.76
N TYR A 188 7.21 8.57 11.38
CA TYR A 188 8.18 9.59 11.80
C TYR A 188 8.14 9.86 13.30
N TYR A 189 6.97 9.74 13.94
CA TYR A 189 6.90 9.79 15.41
C TYR A 189 7.70 8.65 16.04
N VAL A 190 7.53 7.42 15.55
CA VAL A 190 8.28 6.25 16.05
C VAL A 190 9.77 6.42 15.82
N GLN A 191 10.19 6.90 14.64
CA GLN A 191 11.60 7.17 14.35
C GLN A 191 12.20 8.21 15.31
N ALA A 192 11.49 9.29 15.57
CA ALA A 192 11.94 10.33 16.51
C ALA A 192 12.05 9.84 17.97
N LYS A 193 11.42 8.72 18.31
CA LYS A 193 11.42 8.08 19.64
C LYS A 193 12.34 6.87 19.75
N GLY A 194 13.21 6.65 18.80
CA GLY A 194 14.20 5.58 18.82
C GLY A 194 13.95 4.42 17.85
N GLY A 195 12.99 4.57 16.96
CA GLY A 195 12.76 3.65 15.85
C GLY A 195 12.20 2.28 16.25
N ILE A 196 12.57 1.27 15.48
CA ILE A 196 12.14 -0.13 15.68
C ILE A 196 12.57 -0.62 17.07
N GLY A 197 11.66 -1.25 17.79
CA GLY A 197 11.92 -1.81 19.11
C GLY A 197 11.80 -0.82 20.28
N SER A 198 11.54 0.47 20.00
CA SER A 198 11.25 1.48 21.01
C SER A 198 9.90 1.25 21.71
N ASP A 199 9.68 1.90 22.84
CA ASP A 199 8.37 1.87 23.51
C ASP A 199 7.29 2.54 22.64
N ALA A 200 7.66 3.54 21.84
CA ALA A 200 6.76 4.17 20.87
C ALA A 200 6.30 3.18 19.80
N SER A 201 7.21 2.36 19.26
CA SER A 201 6.84 1.34 18.25
C SER A 201 5.93 0.26 18.86
N ARG A 202 6.17 -0.14 20.10
CA ARG A 202 5.31 -1.11 20.82
C ARG A 202 3.93 -0.53 21.17
N SER A 203 3.85 0.77 21.39
CA SER A 203 2.57 1.44 21.70
C SER A 203 1.69 1.63 20.48
N PHE A 204 2.29 1.67 19.28
CA PHE A 204 1.56 1.78 18.02
C PHE A 204 0.87 0.46 17.63
N MET A 205 1.48 -0.68 17.97
CA MET A 205 0.89 -2.02 17.79
C MET A 205 -0.17 -2.34 18.85
#